data_0ba62e8907fd3b3da4cb6fec4c654dd6
#
_entry.id   0ba62e8907fd3b3da4cb6fec4c654dd6
#
_cell.length_a   1.000
_cell.length_b   1.000
_cell.length_c   1.000
_cell.angle_alpha   90.00
_cell.angle_beta   90.00
_cell.angle_gamma   90.00
#
_symmetry.space_group_name_H-M   'P 1'
#
loop_
_entity.id
_entity.type
_entity.pdbx_description
1 polymer ?
#
loop_
_entity_poly.entity_id
_entity_poly.type
_entity_poly.pdbx_seq_one_letter_code
_entity_poly.pdbx_strand_id
1 'polypeptide(L)'
;MLQTEQILQERYQLQQQLGQNAGRQTWLAQDVGESSSQQVIVKLLAFNPQMHWDELKLFEREAQVLKHLNHPRIPQYRDYFSVDQQTGEGLPWFGLVQEYIPGDSLQELLDQGKRFTQKQARKIAIGVLEILIYLHELSPPVFHRDIKPSNLILGKDGQVYLVDFGAVQDRATAEGATFTVVGTSGYAPPEQLWGRAVPASDLYALGATLIHLLTGTAPADLPQRQMRLQFADRVSLKPNFAQWLEKLTEPAPERRFSTARQALLALQAGRDSTEKAGQSTSSSVRYSRLARLALLQLVVIGVGSTMILLNFDYQANKGRQAEARQNIGAMNRAQQAYYLEKTTFSNSISKLGIGINTQTENYNYSTRATESAAFNYGISRENNLKSYVGAAFDGPLNGLNTESTGWDATIAILCEANSPGKTRPADPIVQNGELTCAPGTKQLSR
;
A
#
# COMPACT_ATOMS: atom_id res chain seq x y z
N MET A 1 -32.44 10.51 -0.75
CA MET A 1 -31.09 10.83 -0.21
C MET A 1 -31.21 10.91 1.29
N LEU A 2 -30.24 10.36 2.03
CA LEU A 2 -30.22 10.48 3.48
C LEU A 2 -30.18 11.95 3.90
N GLN A 3 -30.88 12.30 4.98
CA GLN A 3 -31.12 13.69 5.38
C GLN A 3 -30.62 13.95 6.80
N THR A 4 -30.39 15.21 7.13
CA THR A 4 -30.15 15.66 8.51
C THR A 4 -31.33 15.25 9.40
N GLU A 5 -31.06 14.94 10.66
CA GLU A 5 -32.00 14.44 11.67
C GLU A 5 -32.51 13.01 11.44
N GLN A 6 -32.17 12.35 10.33
CA GLN A 6 -32.50 10.94 10.12
C GLN A 6 -31.72 10.05 11.10
N ILE A 7 -32.42 9.08 11.70
CA ILE A 7 -31.82 8.11 12.63
C ILE A 7 -31.58 6.80 11.90
N LEU A 8 -30.32 6.34 11.89
CA LEU A 8 -29.93 5.05 11.36
C LEU A 8 -29.78 4.05 12.50
N GLN A 9 -30.27 2.80 12.29
CA GLN A 9 -30.19 1.71 13.29
C GLN A 9 -30.76 2.11 14.66
N GLU A 10 -31.81 2.97 14.68
CA GLU A 10 -32.44 3.48 15.93
C GLU A 10 -31.43 4.14 16.89
N ARG A 11 -30.22 4.44 16.40
CA ARG A 11 -29.07 4.85 17.24
C ARG A 11 -28.31 6.06 16.73
N TYR A 12 -28.05 6.17 15.43
CA TYR A 12 -27.15 7.20 14.90
C TYR A 12 -27.95 8.30 14.21
N GLN A 13 -28.15 9.43 14.88
CA GLN A 13 -28.82 10.60 14.33
C GLN A 13 -27.86 11.44 13.50
N LEU A 14 -28.11 11.53 12.19
CA LEU A 14 -27.29 12.31 11.25
C LEU A 14 -27.42 13.80 11.53
N GLN A 15 -26.30 14.50 11.76
CA GLN A 15 -26.30 15.93 12.09
C GLN A 15 -25.83 16.78 10.91
N GLN A 16 -24.67 16.46 10.34
CA GLN A 16 -24.03 17.24 9.28
C GLN A 16 -23.34 16.33 8.28
N GLN A 17 -23.61 16.55 7.01
CA GLN A 17 -22.87 15.89 5.95
C GLN A 17 -21.49 16.56 5.79
N LEU A 18 -20.41 15.79 6.01
CA LEU A 18 -19.02 16.26 5.92
C LEU A 18 -18.42 16.04 4.55
N GLY A 19 -18.91 15.06 3.80
CA GLY A 19 -18.41 14.75 2.46
C GLY A 19 -19.37 13.86 1.67
N GLN A 20 -19.34 14.03 0.36
CA GLN A 20 -20.10 13.21 -0.58
C GLN A 20 -19.33 13.05 -1.89
N ASN A 21 -19.29 11.83 -2.39
CA ASN A 21 -18.89 11.52 -3.75
C ASN A 21 -19.78 10.38 -4.28
N ALA A 22 -19.57 9.93 -5.54
CA ALA A 22 -20.44 8.93 -6.15
C ALA A 22 -20.54 7.65 -5.30
N GLY A 23 -21.70 7.44 -4.70
CA GLY A 23 -21.99 6.26 -3.87
C GLY A 23 -21.47 6.27 -2.44
N ARG A 24 -20.73 7.31 -1.99
CA ARG A 24 -20.23 7.41 -0.61
C ARG A 24 -20.64 8.72 0.04
N GLN A 25 -20.99 8.65 1.33
CA GLN A 25 -21.31 9.80 2.17
C GLN A 25 -20.58 9.67 3.51
N THR A 26 -20.10 10.79 4.03
CA THR A 26 -19.51 10.87 5.39
C THR A 26 -20.32 11.87 6.19
N TRP A 27 -20.80 11.44 7.34
CA TRP A 27 -21.65 12.23 8.21
C TRP A 27 -21.05 12.37 9.60
N LEU A 28 -21.17 13.56 10.18
CA LEU A 28 -21.15 13.74 11.62
C LEU A 28 -22.51 13.32 12.15
N ALA A 29 -22.55 12.46 13.13
CA ALA A 29 -23.76 11.95 13.74
C ALA A 29 -23.67 11.95 15.27
N GLN A 30 -24.84 11.91 15.91
CA GLN A 30 -24.97 11.77 17.35
C GLN A 30 -25.33 10.32 17.67
N ASP A 31 -24.54 9.65 18.51
CA ASP A 31 -24.90 8.35 19.08
C ASP A 31 -25.91 8.57 20.21
N VAL A 32 -27.16 8.26 19.97
CA VAL A 32 -28.27 8.43 20.96
C VAL A 32 -28.57 7.15 21.73
N GLY A 33 -27.89 6.05 21.40
CA GLY A 33 -28.05 4.74 22.05
C GLY A 33 -27.25 4.55 23.33
N GLU A 34 -26.26 5.41 23.61
CA GLU A 34 -25.45 5.35 24.82
C GLU A 34 -25.90 6.40 25.86
N SER A 35 -25.66 6.10 27.14
CA SER A 35 -26.04 6.97 28.26
C SER A 35 -25.39 8.37 28.22
N SER A 36 -24.31 8.53 27.46
CA SER A 36 -23.68 9.80 27.12
C SER A 36 -23.73 9.99 25.60
N SER A 37 -24.56 10.92 25.17
CA SER A 37 -24.66 11.31 23.76
C SER A 37 -23.30 11.75 23.20
N GLN A 38 -22.65 10.90 22.40
CA GLN A 38 -21.32 11.16 21.82
C GLN A 38 -21.43 11.44 20.33
N GLN A 39 -20.59 12.36 19.83
CA GLN A 39 -20.45 12.57 18.40
C GLN A 39 -19.59 11.44 17.78
N VAL A 40 -20.03 10.95 16.63
CA VAL A 40 -19.38 9.90 15.85
C VAL A 40 -19.32 10.29 14.38
N ILE A 41 -18.42 9.67 13.63
CA ILE A 41 -18.40 9.72 12.17
C ILE A 41 -19.10 8.46 11.63
N VAL A 42 -20.07 8.66 10.76
CA VAL A 42 -20.74 7.59 10.01
C VAL A 42 -20.33 7.72 8.55
N LYS A 43 -19.56 6.77 8.07
CA LYS A 43 -19.24 6.60 6.64
C LYS A 43 -20.26 5.64 6.05
N LEU A 44 -20.86 6.01 4.92
CA LEU A 44 -21.91 5.27 4.25
C LEU A 44 -21.50 4.95 2.81
N LEU A 45 -21.72 3.71 2.39
CA LEU A 45 -21.51 3.24 1.03
C LEU A 45 -22.85 2.74 0.48
N ALA A 46 -23.34 3.37 -0.60
CA ALA A 46 -24.58 2.95 -1.27
C ALA A 46 -24.34 1.69 -2.09
N PHE A 47 -25.19 0.69 -1.91
CA PHE A 47 -25.20 -0.48 -2.77
C PHE A 47 -26.09 -0.20 -3.99
N ASN A 48 -25.50 0.26 -5.08
CA ASN A 48 -26.21 0.54 -6.32
C ASN A 48 -25.75 -0.41 -7.45
N PRO A 49 -26.53 -0.60 -8.52
CA PRO A 49 -26.20 -1.52 -9.62
C PRO A 49 -24.91 -1.19 -10.39
N GLN A 50 -24.39 0.02 -10.23
CA GLN A 50 -23.13 0.49 -10.87
C GLN A 50 -21.92 0.37 -9.93
N MET A 51 -22.14 -0.04 -8.68
CA MET A 51 -21.07 -0.20 -7.69
C MET A 51 -20.18 -1.38 -8.07
N HIS A 52 -18.88 -1.14 -8.09
CA HIS A 52 -17.91 -2.22 -8.25
C HIS A 52 -17.75 -2.98 -6.91
N TRP A 53 -17.80 -4.31 -6.97
CA TRP A 53 -17.58 -5.18 -5.79
C TRP A 53 -16.28 -4.88 -5.04
N ASP A 54 -15.28 -4.34 -5.72
CA ASP A 54 -14.02 -3.95 -5.12
C ASP A 54 -14.18 -2.76 -4.16
N GLU A 55 -15.16 -1.88 -4.37
CA GLU A 55 -15.46 -0.76 -3.46
C GLU A 55 -16.04 -1.26 -2.12
N LEU A 56 -16.94 -2.25 -2.18
CA LEU A 56 -17.47 -2.89 -0.97
C LEU A 56 -16.35 -3.60 -0.20
N LYS A 57 -15.51 -4.38 -0.90
CA LYS A 57 -14.36 -5.06 -0.27
C LYS A 57 -13.40 -4.08 0.42
N LEU A 58 -13.15 -2.91 -0.20
CA LEU A 58 -12.32 -1.87 0.41
C LEU A 58 -12.99 -1.27 1.65
N PHE A 59 -14.31 -1.05 1.60
CA PHE A 59 -15.08 -0.51 2.71
C PHE A 59 -15.13 -1.49 3.90
N GLU A 60 -15.39 -2.77 3.63
CA GLU A 60 -15.35 -3.83 4.65
C GLU A 60 -13.95 -3.99 5.24
N ARG A 61 -12.90 -3.89 4.41
CA ARG A 61 -11.50 -3.95 4.87
C ARG A 61 -11.17 -2.78 5.79
N GLU A 62 -11.62 -1.56 5.47
CA GLU A 62 -11.46 -0.41 6.35
C GLU A 62 -12.04 -0.70 7.74
N ALA A 63 -13.26 -1.21 7.80
CA ALA A 63 -13.93 -1.58 9.05
C ALA A 63 -13.15 -2.66 9.81
N GLN A 64 -12.70 -3.72 9.12
CA GLN A 64 -11.92 -4.81 9.73
C GLN A 64 -10.59 -4.32 10.27
N VAL A 65 -9.86 -3.49 9.53
CA VAL A 65 -8.58 -2.95 9.99
C VAL A 65 -8.79 -2.07 11.21
N LEU A 66 -9.70 -1.09 11.15
CA LEU A 66 -10.01 -0.21 12.29
C LEU A 66 -10.41 -0.98 13.55
N LYS A 67 -11.17 -2.06 13.42
CA LYS A 67 -11.59 -2.91 14.54
C LYS A 67 -10.41 -3.51 15.32
N HIS A 68 -9.27 -3.74 14.65
CA HIS A 68 -8.07 -4.33 15.25
C HIS A 68 -7.02 -3.28 15.68
N LEU A 69 -7.19 -2.01 15.29
CA LEU A 69 -6.27 -0.95 15.67
C LEU A 69 -6.63 -0.40 17.06
N ASN A 70 -5.61 -0.22 17.90
CA ASN A 70 -5.73 0.42 19.20
C ASN A 70 -4.57 1.41 19.39
N HIS A 71 -4.81 2.66 19.00
CA HIS A 71 -3.82 3.73 19.12
C HIS A 71 -4.51 5.06 19.42
N PRO A 72 -4.03 5.88 20.39
CA PRO A 72 -4.73 7.08 20.88
C PRO A 72 -4.92 8.19 19.84
N ARG A 73 -4.25 8.10 18.69
CA ARG A 73 -4.34 9.09 17.59
C ARG A 73 -4.83 8.46 16.28
N ILE A 74 -5.55 7.35 16.37
CA ILE A 74 -6.34 6.72 15.31
C ILE A 74 -7.77 6.63 15.83
N PRO A 75 -8.81 7.04 15.06
CA PRO A 75 -10.19 6.91 15.48
C PRO A 75 -10.53 5.48 15.86
N GLN A 76 -11.20 5.29 16.97
CA GLN A 76 -11.67 3.97 17.39
C GLN A 76 -12.85 3.51 16.52
N TYR A 77 -12.82 2.24 16.10
CA TYR A 77 -13.97 1.56 15.54
C TYR A 77 -15.11 1.52 16.56
N ARG A 78 -16.36 1.81 16.13
CA ARG A 78 -17.55 1.75 16.97
C ARG A 78 -18.53 0.70 16.49
N ASP A 79 -18.87 0.70 15.20
CA ASP A 79 -19.89 -0.17 14.66
C ASP A 79 -19.76 -0.38 13.15
N TYR A 80 -20.40 -1.45 12.64
CA TYR A 80 -20.56 -1.69 11.22
C TYR A 80 -21.93 -2.33 10.99
N PHE A 81 -22.76 -1.74 10.12
CA PHE A 81 -24.14 -2.15 9.89
C PHE A 81 -24.57 -2.03 8.42
N SER A 82 -25.71 -2.61 8.07
CA SER A 82 -26.40 -2.38 6.80
C SER A 82 -27.72 -1.66 7.03
N VAL A 83 -28.08 -0.77 6.11
CA VAL A 83 -29.36 -0.08 6.06
C VAL A 83 -30.15 -0.63 4.89
N ASP A 84 -31.41 -1.02 5.11
CA ASP A 84 -32.27 -1.56 4.08
C ASP A 84 -32.73 -0.48 3.06
N GLN A 85 -33.41 -0.93 1.99
CA GLN A 85 -33.91 -0.03 0.94
C GLN A 85 -34.97 0.96 1.43
N GLN A 86 -35.77 0.59 2.43
CA GLN A 86 -36.85 1.47 2.94
C GLN A 86 -36.26 2.64 3.72
N THR A 87 -35.37 2.35 4.65
CA THR A 87 -34.63 3.36 5.43
C THR A 87 -33.60 4.12 4.58
N GLY A 88 -33.03 3.45 3.58
CA GLY A 88 -32.03 4.00 2.66
C GLY A 88 -32.59 4.77 1.44
N GLU A 89 -33.90 5.07 1.43
CA GLU A 89 -34.59 5.77 0.34
C GLU A 89 -34.40 5.15 -1.06
N GLY A 90 -34.59 3.83 -1.14
CA GLY A 90 -34.53 3.08 -2.41
C GLY A 90 -33.21 2.40 -2.71
N LEU A 91 -32.15 2.63 -1.89
CA LEU A 91 -30.89 1.91 -1.98
C LEU A 91 -30.51 1.34 -0.61
N PRO A 92 -30.01 0.10 -0.54
CA PRO A 92 -29.36 -0.38 0.66
C PRO A 92 -28.00 0.31 0.83
N TRP A 93 -27.59 0.54 2.09
CA TRP A 93 -26.31 1.16 2.43
C TRP A 93 -25.54 0.29 3.42
N PHE A 94 -24.23 0.34 3.34
CA PHE A 94 -23.33 -0.14 4.38
C PHE A 94 -22.82 1.03 5.17
N GLY A 95 -22.83 0.93 6.50
CA GLY A 95 -22.40 1.96 7.44
C GLY A 95 -21.20 1.51 8.26
N LEU A 96 -20.16 2.33 8.31
CA LEU A 96 -19.03 2.21 9.23
C LEU A 96 -19.08 3.38 10.20
N VAL A 97 -19.12 3.10 11.50
CA VAL A 97 -19.11 4.10 12.55
C VAL A 97 -17.77 4.10 13.25
N GLN A 98 -17.19 5.28 13.40
CA GLN A 98 -15.92 5.50 14.07
C GLN A 98 -15.98 6.72 14.98
N GLU A 99 -15.04 6.82 15.89
CA GLU A 99 -14.87 7.97 16.78
C GLU A 99 -14.74 9.27 15.98
N TYR A 100 -15.42 10.32 16.44
CA TYR A 100 -15.21 11.68 15.94
C TYR A 100 -14.00 12.31 16.61
N ILE A 101 -13.05 12.82 15.84
CA ILE A 101 -11.89 13.56 16.31
C ILE A 101 -12.18 15.06 16.18
N PRO A 102 -12.36 15.79 17.31
CA PRO A 102 -12.61 17.25 17.26
C PRO A 102 -11.39 18.02 16.78
N GLY A 103 -11.49 18.68 15.65
CA GLY A 103 -10.41 19.46 15.04
C GLY A 103 -10.65 19.68 13.55
N ASP A 104 -9.71 20.38 12.90
CA ASP A 104 -9.75 20.63 11.47
C ASP A 104 -8.75 19.73 10.75
N SER A 105 -9.07 19.25 9.57
CA SER A 105 -8.09 18.58 8.72
C SER A 105 -6.99 19.59 8.30
N LEU A 106 -5.79 19.07 8.05
CA LEU A 106 -4.71 19.93 7.55
C LEU A 106 -5.05 20.53 6.18
N GLN A 107 -5.94 19.88 5.41
CA GLN A 107 -6.45 20.40 4.14
C GLN A 107 -7.36 21.60 4.37
N GLU A 108 -8.34 21.52 5.26
CA GLU A 108 -9.21 22.64 5.60
C GLU A 108 -8.40 23.86 6.09
N LEU A 109 -7.37 23.60 6.89
CA LEU A 109 -6.48 24.68 7.34
C LEU A 109 -5.70 25.31 6.18
N LEU A 110 -5.25 24.52 5.19
CA LEU A 110 -4.61 25.04 3.97
C LEU A 110 -5.59 25.87 3.13
N ASP A 111 -6.83 25.38 2.97
CA ASP A 111 -7.89 26.04 2.20
C ASP A 111 -8.30 27.38 2.83
N GLN A 112 -8.24 27.47 4.17
CA GLN A 112 -8.39 28.72 4.93
C GLN A 112 -7.18 29.66 4.82
N GLY A 113 -6.17 29.29 4.01
CA GLY A 113 -4.97 30.11 3.78
C GLY A 113 -3.86 29.94 4.83
N LYS A 114 -3.99 29.01 5.77
CA LYS A 114 -2.94 28.77 6.77
C LYS A 114 -1.66 28.29 6.12
N ARG A 115 -0.53 28.86 6.54
CA ARG A 115 0.82 28.40 6.18
C ARG A 115 1.50 27.82 7.42
N PHE A 116 2.12 26.68 7.25
CA PHE A 116 2.78 26.00 8.36
C PHE A 116 4.26 26.37 8.42
N THR A 117 4.72 26.74 9.60
CA THR A 117 6.15 26.96 9.86
C THR A 117 6.89 25.64 9.91
N GLN A 118 8.21 25.66 9.69
CA GLN A 118 9.05 24.48 9.87
C GLN A 118 8.87 23.82 11.25
N LYS A 119 8.67 24.61 12.33
CA LYS A 119 8.45 24.07 13.69
C LYS A 119 7.14 23.29 13.77
N GLN A 120 6.06 23.78 13.16
CA GLN A 120 4.77 23.10 13.12
C GLN A 120 4.81 21.84 12.24
N ALA A 121 5.40 21.95 11.03
CA ALA A 121 5.59 20.80 10.15
C ALA A 121 6.40 19.69 10.82
N ARG A 122 7.45 20.06 11.57
CA ARG A 122 8.24 19.11 12.35
C ARG A 122 7.43 18.43 13.46
N LYS A 123 6.56 19.16 14.18
CA LYS A 123 5.68 18.58 15.20
C LYS A 123 4.71 17.59 14.58
N ILE A 124 4.10 17.94 13.44
CA ILE A 124 3.22 17.06 12.67
C ILE A 124 3.98 15.82 12.21
N ALA A 125 5.19 15.98 11.65
CA ALA A 125 6.03 14.86 11.21
C ALA A 125 6.29 13.86 12.35
N ILE A 126 6.67 14.33 13.53
CA ILE A 126 6.90 13.47 14.70
C ILE A 126 5.63 12.71 15.03
N GLY A 127 4.49 13.40 15.13
CA GLY A 127 3.22 12.77 15.47
C GLY A 127 2.79 11.70 14.46
N VAL A 128 2.91 11.97 13.17
CA VAL A 128 2.58 10.97 12.12
C VAL A 128 3.57 9.81 12.13
N LEU A 129 4.87 10.06 12.30
CA LEU A 129 5.88 8.99 12.38
C LEU A 129 5.64 8.04 13.55
N GLU A 130 5.19 8.54 14.70
CA GLU A 130 4.83 7.69 15.84
C GLU A 130 3.63 6.79 15.53
N ILE A 131 2.62 7.29 14.80
CA ILE A 131 1.50 6.48 14.30
C ILE A 131 1.99 5.42 13.30
N LEU A 132 2.85 5.82 12.36
CA LEU A 132 3.40 4.90 11.35
C LEU A 132 4.30 3.83 11.97
N ILE A 133 5.05 4.12 13.04
CA ILE A 133 5.81 3.11 13.78
C ILE A 133 4.85 2.05 14.31
N TYR A 134 3.75 2.46 14.95
CA TYR A 134 2.74 1.53 15.45
C TYR A 134 2.17 0.66 14.31
N LEU A 135 1.73 1.25 13.20
CA LEU A 135 1.11 0.53 12.09
C LEU A 135 2.08 -0.45 11.41
N HIS A 136 3.31 0.00 11.15
CA HIS A 136 4.31 -0.80 10.43
C HIS A 136 4.93 -1.92 11.27
N GLU A 137 4.87 -1.82 12.60
CA GLU A 137 5.38 -2.84 13.54
C GLU A 137 4.30 -3.86 13.96
N LEU A 138 3.05 -3.73 13.47
CA LEU A 138 2.01 -4.74 13.64
C LEU A 138 2.36 -6.04 12.91
N SER A 139 1.74 -7.13 13.31
CA SER A 139 1.88 -8.44 12.63
C SER A 139 0.50 -8.96 12.22
N PRO A 140 0.16 -8.93 10.93
CA PRO A 140 0.92 -8.39 9.80
C PRO A 140 1.04 -6.86 9.82
N PRO A 141 2.09 -6.27 9.16
CA PRO A 141 2.23 -4.81 9.05
C PRO A 141 1.08 -4.18 8.28
N VAL A 142 0.65 -3.02 8.74
CA VAL A 142 -0.41 -2.22 8.10
C VAL A 142 0.20 -1.00 7.44
N PHE A 143 -0.06 -0.79 6.13
CA PHE A 143 0.35 0.40 5.37
C PHE A 143 -0.87 1.25 5.07
N HIS A 144 -0.80 2.55 5.39
CA HIS A 144 -1.94 3.47 5.22
C HIS A 144 -2.24 3.79 3.75
N ARG A 145 -1.22 4.05 2.94
CA ARG A 145 -1.25 4.26 1.50
C ARG A 145 -1.95 5.53 0.99
N ASP A 146 -2.55 6.32 1.87
CA ASP A 146 -3.22 7.58 1.49
C ASP A 146 -2.97 8.70 2.52
N ILE A 147 -1.69 8.87 2.94
CA ILE A 147 -1.31 9.98 3.82
C ILE A 147 -1.30 11.27 3.00
N LYS A 148 -2.19 12.20 3.35
CA LYS A 148 -2.36 13.51 2.72
C LYS A 148 -3.00 14.48 3.71
N PRO A 149 -3.02 15.79 3.44
CA PRO A 149 -3.55 16.78 4.39
C PRO A 149 -5.00 16.54 4.82
N SER A 150 -5.87 16.03 3.93
CA SER A 150 -7.28 15.74 4.25
C SER A 150 -7.46 14.55 5.21
N ASN A 151 -6.46 13.66 5.30
CA ASN A 151 -6.50 12.47 6.17
C ASN A 151 -5.71 12.67 7.48
N LEU A 152 -5.27 13.89 7.74
CA LEU A 152 -4.59 14.30 8.98
C LEU A 152 -5.39 15.40 9.67
N ILE A 153 -5.93 15.11 10.86
CA ILE A 153 -6.68 16.07 11.68
C ILE A 153 -5.74 16.65 12.73
N LEU A 154 -5.68 17.97 12.81
CA LEU A 154 -5.07 18.67 13.93
C LEU A 154 -6.12 18.83 15.02
N GLY A 155 -6.07 17.97 16.04
CA GLY A 155 -7.01 17.98 17.15
C GLY A 155 -6.93 19.26 17.98
N LYS A 156 -8.01 19.56 18.71
CA LYS A 156 -8.06 20.70 19.65
C LYS A 156 -7.02 20.63 20.75
N ASP A 157 -6.51 19.44 21.04
CA ASP A 157 -5.39 19.16 21.96
C ASP A 157 -4.01 19.48 21.34
N GLY A 158 -3.99 19.86 20.07
CA GLY A 158 -2.78 20.16 19.30
C GLY A 158 -1.96 18.92 18.92
N GLN A 159 -2.55 17.72 19.00
CA GLN A 159 -1.98 16.48 18.44
C GLN A 159 -2.46 16.28 16.99
N VAL A 160 -1.70 15.48 16.23
CA VAL A 160 -2.14 15.06 14.89
C VAL A 160 -2.72 13.65 14.96
N TYR A 161 -3.86 13.48 14.31
CA TYR A 161 -4.59 12.22 14.19
C TYR A 161 -4.57 11.78 12.74
N LEU A 162 -4.45 10.46 12.51
CA LEU A 162 -4.50 9.86 11.18
C LEU A 162 -5.86 9.18 11.02
N VAL A 163 -6.58 9.57 9.98
CA VAL A 163 -7.94 9.11 9.69
C VAL A 163 -8.02 8.52 8.29
N ASP A 164 -9.13 7.85 7.97
CA ASP A 164 -9.45 7.29 6.65
C ASP A 164 -8.54 6.13 6.21
N PHE A 165 -8.87 4.95 6.71
CA PHE A 165 -8.16 3.69 6.44
C PHE A 165 -8.69 2.94 5.20
N GLY A 166 -9.46 3.58 4.32
CA GLY A 166 -10.05 2.97 3.11
C GLY A 166 -9.04 2.50 2.05
N ALA A 167 -7.81 2.98 2.12
CA ALA A 167 -6.73 2.61 1.21
C ALA A 167 -5.79 1.53 1.76
N VAL A 168 -6.03 1.06 2.97
CA VAL A 168 -5.12 0.19 3.74
C VAL A 168 -4.90 -1.16 3.05
N GLN A 169 -3.65 -1.61 3.08
CA GLN A 169 -3.26 -2.95 2.69
C GLN A 169 -2.50 -3.61 3.85
N ASP A 170 -2.95 -4.77 4.28
CA ASP A 170 -2.12 -5.67 5.05
C ASP A 170 -1.28 -6.55 4.11
N ARG A 171 -0.14 -7.01 4.58
CA ARG A 171 0.78 -7.84 3.77
C ARG A 171 0.20 -9.21 3.45
N ALA A 172 -0.76 -9.71 4.23
CA ALA A 172 -1.41 -11.00 4.03
C ALA A 172 -2.37 -10.98 2.85
N THR A 173 -3.00 -9.83 2.55
CA THR A 173 -3.91 -9.68 1.41
C THR A 173 -3.21 -9.27 0.11
N ALA A 174 -1.92 -8.91 0.15
CA ALA A 174 -1.13 -8.58 -1.05
C ALA A 174 -0.80 -9.81 -1.92
N GLU A 175 -0.94 -11.01 -1.40
CA GLU A 175 -0.57 -12.26 -2.10
C GLU A 175 -1.73 -12.87 -2.91
N GLY A 176 -2.75 -12.12 -3.31
CA GLY A 176 -3.84 -12.66 -4.14
C GLY A 176 -4.89 -11.66 -4.60
N ALA A 177 -4.82 -10.41 -4.19
CA ALA A 177 -5.83 -9.42 -4.53
C ALA A 177 -5.52 -8.69 -5.85
N THR A 178 -6.55 -8.43 -6.62
CA THR A 178 -6.56 -7.46 -7.73
C THR A 178 -5.97 -6.14 -7.23
N PHE A 179 -4.90 -5.65 -7.87
CA PHE A 179 -4.26 -4.40 -7.48
C PHE A 179 -5.20 -3.25 -7.76
N THR A 180 -5.89 -2.77 -6.74
CA THR A 180 -6.54 -1.48 -6.84
C THR A 180 -5.44 -0.42 -6.78
N VAL A 181 -5.29 0.35 -7.86
CA VAL A 181 -4.44 1.55 -7.87
C VAL A 181 -5.07 2.53 -6.90
N VAL A 182 -4.54 2.57 -5.68
CA VAL A 182 -5.02 3.46 -4.62
C VAL A 182 -3.93 4.48 -4.34
N GLY A 183 -4.32 5.74 -4.28
CA GLY A 183 -3.44 6.85 -3.92
C GLY A 183 -3.86 8.15 -4.57
N THR A 184 -3.61 9.24 -3.87
CA THR A 184 -3.89 10.59 -4.35
C THR A 184 -2.70 11.10 -5.18
N SER A 185 -3.00 11.69 -6.36
CA SER A 185 -1.97 12.23 -7.27
C SER A 185 -1.00 13.15 -6.55
N GLY A 186 0.29 12.95 -6.78
CA GLY A 186 1.39 13.70 -6.17
C GLY A 186 1.81 13.24 -4.76
N TYR A 187 0.95 12.55 -4.01
CA TYR A 187 1.28 12.00 -2.69
C TYR A 187 1.68 10.52 -2.76
N ALA A 188 1.09 9.76 -3.68
CA ALA A 188 1.42 8.36 -3.87
C ALA A 188 2.75 8.22 -4.63
N PRO A 189 3.73 7.46 -4.11
CA PRO A 189 4.97 7.19 -4.80
C PRO A 189 4.79 6.16 -5.94
N PRO A 190 5.74 6.11 -6.90
CA PRO A 190 5.62 5.23 -8.08
C PRO A 190 5.38 3.75 -7.73
N GLU A 191 6.09 3.20 -6.75
CA GLU A 191 5.94 1.79 -6.37
C GLU A 191 4.53 1.46 -5.85
N GLN A 192 3.84 2.42 -5.22
CA GLN A 192 2.48 2.24 -4.75
C GLN A 192 1.49 2.18 -5.91
N LEU A 193 1.69 3.00 -6.95
CA LEU A 193 0.88 2.98 -8.18
C LEU A 193 1.02 1.64 -8.91
N TRP A 194 2.12 0.93 -8.70
CA TRP A 194 2.35 -0.42 -9.23
C TRP A 194 1.92 -1.53 -8.25
N GLY A 195 1.16 -1.19 -7.20
CA GLY A 195 0.66 -2.15 -6.22
C GLY A 195 1.72 -2.72 -5.26
N ARG A 196 2.89 -2.10 -5.18
CA ARG A 196 4.04 -2.56 -4.37
C ARG A 196 4.30 -1.64 -3.18
N ALA A 197 3.25 -1.32 -2.42
CA ALA A 197 3.41 -0.50 -1.23
C ALA A 197 4.34 -1.17 -0.20
N VAL A 198 5.24 -0.37 0.35
CA VAL A 198 6.20 -0.75 1.40
C VAL A 198 6.17 0.31 2.50
N PRO A 199 6.76 0.10 3.69
CA PRO A 199 6.81 1.14 4.73
C PRO A 199 7.32 2.49 4.23
N ALA A 200 8.29 2.47 3.31
CA ALA A 200 8.85 3.67 2.69
C ALA A 200 7.85 4.41 1.77
N SER A 201 6.73 3.79 1.37
CA SER A 201 5.68 4.45 0.58
C SER A 201 4.89 5.44 1.44
N ASP A 202 4.54 5.07 2.68
CA ASP A 202 3.90 5.99 3.63
C ASP A 202 4.85 7.14 4.03
N LEU A 203 6.16 6.88 4.07
CA LEU A 203 7.16 7.91 4.35
C LEU A 203 7.27 8.93 3.21
N TYR A 204 7.17 8.48 1.95
CA TYR A 204 7.08 9.40 0.80
C TYR A 204 5.84 10.28 0.89
N ALA A 205 4.68 9.69 1.15
CA ALA A 205 3.42 10.39 1.27
C ALA A 205 3.44 11.43 2.42
N LEU A 206 4.07 11.09 3.56
CA LEU A 206 4.34 12.03 4.64
C LEU A 206 5.23 13.18 4.18
N GLY A 207 6.33 12.90 3.48
CA GLY A 207 7.23 13.92 2.95
C GLY A 207 6.52 14.88 1.99
N ALA A 208 5.76 14.36 1.04
CA ALA A 208 4.95 15.12 0.09
C ALA A 208 3.89 15.99 0.81
N THR A 209 3.23 15.43 1.84
CA THR A 209 2.29 16.16 2.70
C THR A 209 2.95 17.33 3.41
N LEU A 210 4.11 17.12 4.03
CA LEU A 210 4.84 18.19 4.74
C LEU A 210 5.31 19.29 3.78
N ILE A 211 5.75 18.91 2.58
CA ILE A 211 6.12 19.89 1.53
C ILE A 211 4.88 20.74 1.15
N HIS A 212 3.71 20.12 0.98
CA HIS A 212 2.47 20.85 0.73
C HIS A 212 2.15 21.84 1.87
N LEU A 213 2.23 21.40 3.12
CA LEU A 213 1.98 22.27 4.29
C LEU A 213 2.91 23.49 4.34
N LEU A 214 4.18 23.30 3.96
CA LEU A 214 5.21 24.32 4.01
C LEU A 214 5.14 25.30 2.83
N THR A 215 4.88 24.79 1.62
CA THR A 215 4.86 25.60 0.40
C THR A 215 3.48 26.17 0.08
N GLY A 216 2.42 25.54 0.58
CA GLY A 216 1.03 25.80 0.21
C GLY A 216 0.72 25.41 -1.24
N THR A 217 1.56 24.59 -1.87
CA THR A 217 1.38 24.12 -3.24
C THR A 217 1.27 22.59 -3.21
N ALA A 218 0.22 22.05 -3.84
CA ALA A 218 0.05 20.59 -3.89
C ALA A 218 1.23 19.93 -4.61
N PRO A 219 1.65 18.71 -4.18
CA PRO A 219 2.82 18.05 -4.77
C PRO A 219 2.70 17.79 -6.28
N ALA A 220 1.47 17.61 -6.79
CA ALA A 220 1.21 17.46 -8.23
C ALA A 220 1.50 18.74 -9.03
N ASP A 221 1.40 19.92 -8.39
CA ASP A 221 1.60 21.24 -9.01
C ASP A 221 3.04 21.75 -8.82
N LEU A 222 3.87 21.02 -8.09
CA LEU A 222 5.29 21.38 -7.93
C LEU A 222 6.10 20.93 -9.16
N PRO A 223 7.10 21.75 -9.58
CA PRO A 223 8.04 21.32 -10.59
C PRO A 223 8.74 20.01 -10.17
N GLN A 224 8.98 19.13 -11.12
CA GLN A 224 9.69 17.89 -10.88
C GLN A 224 10.93 17.83 -11.78
N ARG A 225 12.05 17.39 -11.20
CA ARG A 225 13.27 17.09 -11.94
C ARG A 225 13.73 15.68 -11.59
N GLN A 226 13.86 14.82 -12.57
CA GLN A 226 14.18 13.41 -12.35
C GLN A 226 13.25 12.74 -11.33
N MET A 227 11.94 13.00 -11.43
CA MET A 227 10.87 12.54 -10.52
C MET A 227 10.99 13.06 -9.06
N ARG A 228 11.88 14.02 -8.78
CA ARG A 228 12.04 14.65 -7.46
C ARG A 228 11.27 15.95 -7.41
N LEU A 229 10.51 16.16 -6.33
CA LEU A 229 9.78 17.39 -6.06
C LEU A 229 10.77 18.54 -5.85
N GLN A 230 10.58 19.64 -6.58
CA GLN A 230 11.37 20.86 -6.44
C GLN A 230 10.64 21.86 -5.54
N PHE A 231 11.05 21.97 -4.29
CA PHE A 231 10.39 22.81 -3.28
C PHE A 231 11.32 23.83 -2.61
N ALA A 232 12.64 23.65 -2.73
CA ALA A 232 13.63 24.46 -2.01
C ALA A 232 13.53 25.98 -2.31
N ASP A 233 13.19 26.34 -3.55
CA ASP A 233 13.04 27.73 -3.97
C ASP A 233 11.74 28.38 -3.48
N ARG A 234 10.80 27.60 -2.91
CA ARG A 234 9.49 28.08 -2.46
C ARG A 234 9.37 28.28 -0.96
N VAL A 235 10.31 27.73 -0.20
CA VAL A 235 10.29 27.82 1.27
C VAL A 235 11.71 27.82 1.84
N SER A 236 11.96 28.73 2.78
CA SER A 236 13.26 28.78 3.48
C SER A 236 13.26 27.80 4.65
N LEU A 237 14.09 26.77 4.58
CA LEU A 237 14.22 25.72 5.59
C LEU A 237 15.66 25.62 6.09
N LYS A 238 15.82 25.12 7.32
CA LYS A 238 17.14 24.72 7.80
C LYS A 238 17.66 23.55 6.96
N PRO A 239 18.95 23.54 6.57
CA PRO A 239 19.51 22.54 5.65
C PRO A 239 19.22 21.08 6.07
N ASN A 240 19.41 20.74 7.36
CA ASN A 240 19.15 19.40 7.85
C ASN A 240 17.68 18.96 7.68
N PHE A 241 16.74 19.87 7.80
CA PHE A 241 15.32 19.55 7.63
C PHE A 241 14.95 19.44 6.14
N ALA A 242 15.50 20.30 5.29
CA ALA A 242 15.34 20.19 3.84
C ALA A 242 15.87 18.84 3.32
N GLN A 243 17.11 18.45 3.69
CA GLN A 243 17.71 17.16 3.33
C GLN A 243 16.88 15.96 3.85
N TRP A 244 16.29 16.09 5.04
CA TRP A 244 15.43 15.05 5.60
C TRP A 244 14.13 14.90 4.77
N LEU A 245 13.51 16.00 4.33
CA LEU A 245 12.34 15.98 3.43
C LEU A 245 12.70 15.41 2.05
N GLU A 246 13.84 15.84 1.47
CA GLU A 246 14.36 15.30 0.20
C GLU A 246 14.53 13.79 0.29
N LYS A 247 15.10 13.29 1.40
CA LYS A 247 15.29 11.86 1.61
C LYS A 247 13.97 11.09 1.76
N LEU A 248 12.94 11.67 2.38
CA LEU A 248 11.61 11.05 2.41
C LEU A 248 11.01 10.92 1.02
N THR A 249 11.19 11.94 0.18
CA THR A 249 10.56 12.05 -1.15
C THR A 249 11.47 11.57 -2.30
N GLU A 250 12.53 10.81 -2.00
CA GLU A 250 13.32 10.14 -3.04
C GLU A 250 12.41 9.25 -3.90
N PRO A 251 12.51 9.28 -5.23
CA PRO A 251 11.69 8.44 -6.11
C PRO A 251 11.88 6.95 -5.86
N ALA A 252 13.11 6.50 -5.63
CA ALA A 252 13.43 5.11 -5.37
C ALA A 252 13.27 4.78 -3.87
N PRO A 253 12.42 3.81 -3.48
CA PRO A 253 12.16 3.50 -2.06
C PRO A 253 13.41 3.08 -1.29
N GLU A 254 14.41 2.47 -1.97
CA GLU A 254 15.69 2.05 -1.37
C GLU A 254 16.56 3.23 -0.93
N ARG A 255 16.35 4.42 -1.48
CA ARG A 255 17.07 5.65 -1.13
C ARG A 255 16.42 6.42 0.01
N ARG A 256 15.18 6.06 0.39
CA ARG A 256 14.47 6.63 1.52
C ARG A 256 14.94 6.05 2.86
N PHE A 257 14.31 6.45 3.95
CA PHE A 257 14.41 5.68 5.19
C PHE A 257 13.65 4.37 5.02
N SER A 258 14.21 3.27 5.47
CA SER A 258 13.56 1.95 5.34
C SER A 258 12.42 1.74 6.35
N THR A 259 12.41 2.49 7.46
CA THR A 259 11.37 2.43 8.50
C THR A 259 11.01 3.81 9.05
N ALA A 260 9.79 3.94 9.57
CA ALA A 260 9.33 5.16 10.23
C ALA A 260 10.20 5.51 11.46
N ARG A 261 10.69 4.49 12.19
CA ARG A 261 11.60 4.66 13.32
C ARG A 261 12.93 5.30 12.91
N GLN A 262 13.53 4.88 11.80
CA GLN A 262 14.75 5.51 11.28
C GLN A 262 14.52 6.96 10.87
N ALA A 263 13.38 7.25 10.21
CA ALA A 263 13.02 8.61 9.83
C ALA A 263 12.86 9.52 11.06
N LEU A 264 12.21 9.02 12.13
CA LEU A 264 12.02 9.75 13.38
C LEU A 264 13.34 10.04 14.08
N LEU A 265 14.22 9.04 14.22
CA LEU A 265 15.53 9.21 14.84
C LEU A 265 16.39 10.23 14.09
N ALA A 266 16.42 10.17 12.76
CA ALA A 266 17.13 11.15 11.93
C ALA A 266 16.58 12.57 12.09
N LEU A 267 15.24 12.69 12.18
CA LEU A 267 14.59 13.97 12.44
C LEU A 267 14.97 14.54 13.81
N GLN A 268 15.04 13.73 14.85
CA GLN A 268 15.44 14.12 16.21
C GLN A 268 16.91 14.49 16.31
N ALA A 269 17.81 13.70 15.73
CA ALA A 269 19.27 13.95 15.73
C ALA A 269 19.65 15.28 15.06
N GLY A 270 18.93 15.70 14.02
CA GLY A 270 19.10 17.00 13.38
C GLY A 270 18.75 18.20 14.30
N ARG A 271 18.17 17.98 15.48
CA ARG A 271 17.91 19.01 16.51
C ARG A 271 19.14 19.24 17.38
N ASP A 272 19.85 18.18 17.76
CA ASP A 272 20.96 18.25 18.71
C ASP A 272 22.21 18.93 18.14
N SER A 273 22.41 18.82 16.82
CA SER A 273 23.55 19.47 16.15
C SER A 273 23.43 21.00 16.06
N THR A 274 22.23 21.57 16.21
CA THR A 274 22.02 23.03 16.17
C THR A 274 22.05 23.68 17.57
N GLU A 275 21.81 22.92 18.65
CA GLU A 275 21.91 23.44 20.03
C GLU A 275 23.35 23.38 20.59
N LYS A 276 24.20 22.49 20.06
CA LYS A 276 25.60 22.35 20.49
C LYS A 276 26.59 23.27 19.78
N ALA A 277 26.21 23.99 18.75
CA ALA A 277 27.06 24.92 18.01
C ALA A 277 27.31 26.27 18.74
N GLY A 278 26.71 26.46 19.93
CA GLY A 278 26.85 27.68 20.76
C GLY A 278 27.93 27.62 21.85
N GLN A 279 28.57 26.48 22.08
CA GLN A 279 29.64 26.36 23.09
C GLN A 279 30.72 25.39 22.58
N SER A 280 31.73 25.86 21.91
CA SER A 280 32.99 25.13 21.74
C SER A 280 34.16 26.02 22.16
N THR A 281 34.64 25.78 23.36
CA THR A 281 35.98 26.14 23.77
C THR A 281 36.95 25.04 23.29
N SER A 282 38.03 25.51 22.63
CA SER A 282 39.10 24.70 22.08
C SER A 282 39.79 23.81 23.12
N SER A 283 39.95 22.52 22.82
CA SER A 283 40.97 21.71 23.44
C SER A 283 41.62 20.77 22.39
N SER A 284 42.90 21.03 22.14
CA SER A 284 43.79 20.24 21.31
C SER A 284 44.04 18.87 21.98
N VAL A 285 43.72 17.77 21.33
CA VAL A 285 44.08 16.41 21.76
C VAL A 285 44.87 15.69 20.66
N ARG A 286 46.02 15.19 21.11
CA ARG A 286 47.17 14.61 20.36
C ARG A 286 46.78 13.40 19.50
N TYR A 287 47.18 13.45 18.24
CA TYR A 287 47.18 12.37 17.26
C TYR A 287 48.33 11.37 17.57
N SER A 288 48.10 10.28 18.27
CA SER A 288 49.06 9.18 18.36
C SER A 288 48.53 7.77 18.64
N ARG A 289 47.18 7.57 18.69
CA ARG A 289 46.59 6.21 18.88
C ARG A 289 45.68 5.75 17.74
N LEU A 290 45.51 6.53 16.71
CA LEU A 290 44.55 6.24 15.62
C LEU A 290 45.12 5.38 14.48
N ALA A 291 46.43 5.25 14.36
CA ALA A 291 47.03 4.50 13.24
C ALA A 291 46.96 2.96 13.37
N ARG A 292 46.73 2.42 14.58
CA ARG A 292 46.60 0.96 14.79
C ARG A 292 45.15 0.45 14.69
N LEU A 293 44.14 1.32 14.82
CA LEU A 293 42.74 0.98 14.65
C LEU A 293 42.28 1.04 13.17
N ALA A 294 42.95 1.80 12.33
CA ALA A 294 42.63 1.93 10.91
C ALA A 294 42.89 0.64 10.10
N LEU A 295 43.86 -0.19 10.47
CA LEU A 295 44.16 -1.44 9.76
C LEU A 295 43.13 -2.55 10.05
N LEU A 296 42.53 -2.58 11.25
CA LEU A 296 41.50 -3.54 11.59
C LEU A 296 40.12 -3.17 11.00
N GLN A 297 39.88 -1.87 10.77
CA GLN A 297 38.61 -1.43 10.12
C GLN A 297 38.58 -1.72 8.61
N LEU A 298 39.70 -1.74 7.93
CA LEU A 298 39.79 -2.07 6.49
C LEU A 298 39.41 -3.53 6.18
N VAL A 299 39.72 -4.47 7.08
CA VAL A 299 39.37 -5.89 6.92
C VAL A 299 37.88 -6.10 7.18
N VAL A 300 37.29 -5.41 8.16
CA VAL A 300 35.82 -5.49 8.47
C VAL A 300 34.98 -4.83 7.39
N ILE A 301 35.48 -3.73 6.77
CA ILE A 301 34.79 -3.05 5.66
C ILE A 301 34.86 -3.93 4.38
N GLY A 302 35.94 -4.66 4.12
CA GLY A 302 36.06 -5.57 2.98
C GLY A 302 35.07 -6.75 3.04
N VAL A 303 34.90 -7.37 4.20
CA VAL A 303 33.98 -8.49 4.38
C VAL A 303 32.51 -8.00 4.46
N GLY A 304 32.29 -6.83 5.06
CA GLY A 304 30.97 -6.19 5.08
C GLY A 304 30.47 -5.76 3.70
N SER A 305 31.37 -5.25 2.85
CA SER A 305 31.02 -4.82 1.48
C SER A 305 30.63 -5.98 0.57
N THR A 306 31.29 -7.13 0.67
CA THR A 306 30.92 -8.33 -0.09
C THR A 306 29.61 -8.95 0.37
N MET A 307 29.32 -8.96 1.67
CA MET A 307 28.02 -9.40 2.20
C MET A 307 26.88 -8.45 1.80
N ILE A 308 27.12 -7.15 1.76
CA ILE A 308 26.14 -6.14 1.33
C ILE A 308 25.85 -6.30 -0.17
N LEU A 309 26.86 -6.50 -1.02
CA LEU A 309 26.68 -6.70 -2.45
C LEU A 309 25.91 -8.00 -2.76
N LEU A 310 26.23 -9.10 -2.09
CA LEU A 310 25.52 -10.37 -2.24
C LEU A 310 24.05 -10.28 -1.78
N ASN A 311 23.77 -9.49 -0.75
CA ASN A 311 22.42 -9.22 -0.29
C ASN A 311 21.64 -8.31 -1.26
N PHE A 312 22.31 -7.37 -1.91
CA PHE A 312 21.72 -6.49 -2.91
C PHE A 312 21.30 -7.26 -4.17
N ASP A 313 22.17 -8.13 -4.70
CA ASP A 313 21.85 -8.99 -5.85
C ASP A 313 20.74 -9.98 -5.54
N TYR A 314 20.71 -10.54 -4.34
CA TYR A 314 19.62 -11.42 -3.89
C TYR A 314 18.28 -10.71 -3.83
N GLN A 315 18.22 -9.48 -3.28
CA GLN A 315 16.98 -8.69 -3.19
C GLN A 315 16.53 -8.20 -4.58
N ALA A 316 17.45 -7.78 -5.42
CA ALA A 316 17.16 -7.36 -6.80
C ALA A 316 16.58 -8.53 -7.61
N ASN A 317 17.17 -9.72 -7.50
CA ASN A 317 16.69 -10.93 -8.18
C ASN A 317 15.30 -11.35 -7.66
N LYS A 318 15.02 -11.19 -6.36
CA LYS A 318 13.71 -11.46 -5.78
C LYS A 318 12.62 -10.51 -6.34
N GLY A 319 12.96 -9.24 -6.54
CA GLY A 319 12.08 -8.25 -7.19
C GLY A 319 11.78 -8.61 -8.65
N ARG A 320 12.82 -8.96 -9.44
CA ARG A 320 12.68 -9.39 -10.84
C ARG A 320 11.85 -10.68 -10.96
N GLN A 321 12.03 -11.64 -10.06
CA GLN A 321 11.24 -12.88 -10.01
C GLN A 321 9.78 -12.65 -9.60
N ALA A 322 9.49 -11.60 -8.82
CA ALA A 322 8.12 -11.22 -8.49
C ALA A 322 7.33 -10.76 -9.73
N GLU A 323 7.98 -10.09 -10.70
CA GLU A 323 7.39 -9.73 -11.99
C GLU A 323 6.81 -10.96 -12.71
N ALA A 324 7.61 -12.02 -12.85
CA ALA A 324 7.17 -13.23 -13.54
C ALA A 324 6.02 -13.93 -12.82
N ARG A 325 6.11 -14.07 -11.49
CA ARG A 325 5.02 -14.67 -10.69
C ARG A 325 3.70 -13.92 -10.87
N GLN A 326 3.77 -12.61 -10.88
CA GLN A 326 2.61 -11.73 -11.03
C GLN A 326 1.98 -11.85 -12.42
N ASN A 327 2.82 -11.80 -13.47
CA ASN A 327 2.35 -11.88 -14.84
C ASN A 327 1.74 -13.26 -15.14
N ILE A 328 2.38 -14.35 -14.71
CA ILE A 328 1.84 -15.71 -14.89
C ILE A 328 0.54 -15.91 -14.10
N GLY A 329 0.46 -15.39 -12.86
CA GLY A 329 -0.77 -15.40 -12.09
C GLY A 329 -1.91 -14.62 -12.77
N ALA A 330 -1.62 -13.46 -13.36
CA ALA A 330 -2.58 -12.69 -14.14
C ALA A 330 -3.03 -13.43 -15.42
N MET A 331 -2.09 -14.07 -16.14
CA MET A 331 -2.40 -14.89 -17.30
C MET A 331 -3.31 -16.07 -16.94
N ASN A 332 -3.05 -16.77 -15.81
CA ASN A 332 -3.93 -17.85 -15.34
C ASN A 332 -5.36 -17.37 -15.10
N ARG A 333 -5.54 -16.27 -14.36
CA ARG A 333 -6.87 -15.68 -14.12
C ARG A 333 -7.57 -15.25 -15.40
N ALA A 334 -6.83 -14.64 -16.32
CA ALA A 334 -7.40 -14.22 -17.61
C ALA A 334 -7.81 -15.42 -18.46
N GLN A 335 -7.08 -16.52 -18.42
CA GLN A 335 -7.47 -17.78 -19.09
C GLN A 335 -8.74 -18.37 -18.45
N GLN A 336 -8.87 -18.34 -17.14
CA GLN A 336 -10.09 -18.77 -16.44
C GLN A 336 -11.29 -17.90 -16.85
N ALA A 337 -11.14 -16.58 -16.85
CA ALA A 337 -12.18 -15.64 -17.29
C ALA A 337 -12.55 -15.84 -18.77
N TYR A 338 -11.56 -16.02 -19.63
CA TYR A 338 -11.76 -16.29 -21.06
C TYR A 338 -12.52 -17.61 -21.28
N TYR A 339 -12.19 -18.65 -20.52
CA TYR A 339 -12.88 -19.94 -20.57
C TYR A 339 -14.36 -19.82 -20.16
N LEU A 340 -14.65 -19.08 -19.09
CA LEU A 340 -16.04 -18.84 -18.63
C LEU A 340 -16.87 -18.11 -19.71
N GLU A 341 -16.25 -17.21 -20.48
CA GLU A 341 -16.93 -16.46 -21.53
C GLU A 341 -17.05 -17.22 -22.85
N LYS A 342 -16.01 -17.94 -23.25
CA LYS A 342 -15.86 -18.55 -24.57
C LYS A 342 -15.89 -20.09 -24.59
N THR A 343 -15.93 -20.75 -23.42
CA THR A 343 -15.85 -22.21 -23.24
C THR A 343 -14.59 -22.86 -23.86
N THR A 344 -13.56 -22.05 -24.11
CA THR A 344 -12.26 -22.48 -24.64
C THR A 344 -11.15 -21.63 -24.05
N PHE A 345 -9.93 -22.13 -24.01
CA PHE A 345 -8.76 -21.38 -23.61
C PHE A 345 -8.13 -20.63 -24.79
N SER A 346 -7.39 -19.55 -24.51
CA SER A 346 -6.75 -18.73 -25.55
C SER A 346 -5.28 -19.11 -25.75
N ASN A 347 -4.87 -19.23 -27.02
CA ASN A 347 -3.46 -19.35 -27.43
C ASN A 347 -2.75 -18.00 -27.59
N SER A 348 -3.39 -16.89 -27.24
CA SER A 348 -2.87 -15.55 -27.47
C SER A 348 -2.99 -14.67 -26.23
N ILE A 349 -1.86 -14.14 -25.76
CA ILE A 349 -1.81 -13.20 -24.62
C ILE A 349 -2.62 -11.92 -24.94
N SER A 350 -2.56 -11.45 -26.20
CA SER A 350 -3.29 -10.23 -26.61
C SER A 350 -4.81 -10.40 -26.52
N LYS A 351 -5.33 -11.61 -26.80
CA LYS A 351 -6.77 -11.91 -26.68
C LYS A 351 -7.25 -11.97 -25.24
N LEU A 352 -6.35 -12.11 -24.27
CA LEU A 352 -6.68 -12.10 -22.84
C LEU A 352 -6.93 -10.68 -22.30
N GLY A 353 -6.57 -9.62 -23.04
CA GLY A 353 -6.85 -8.23 -22.68
C GLY A 353 -6.13 -7.70 -21.43
N ILE A 354 -5.05 -8.37 -20.99
CA ILE A 354 -4.38 -8.08 -19.70
C ILE A 354 -3.16 -7.15 -19.83
N GLY A 355 -2.86 -6.63 -21.03
CA GLY A 355 -1.78 -5.66 -21.26
C GLY A 355 -0.36 -6.17 -20.95
N ILE A 356 -0.14 -7.49 -20.86
CA ILE A 356 1.18 -8.07 -20.63
C ILE A 356 1.97 -8.07 -21.94
N ASN A 357 3.15 -7.43 -21.93
CA ASN A 357 4.10 -7.51 -23.03
C ASN A 357 4.67 -8.93 -23.10
N THR A 358 4.73 -9.52 -24.30
CA THR A 358 5.31 -10.86 -24.51
C THR A 358 6.80 -10.93 -24.19
N GLN A 359 7.48 -9.79 -24.11
CA GLN A 359 8.88 -9.68 -23.73
C GLN A 359 9.08 -8.45 -22.83
N THR A 360 9.73 -8.67 -21.68
CA THR A 360 10.23 -7.62 -20.78
C THR A 360 11.76 -7.68 -20.72
N GLU A 361 12.36 -6.84 -19.90
CA GLU A 361 13.81 -6.89 -19.66
C GLU A 361 14.28 -8.27 -19.15
N ASN A 362 13.48 -8.85 -18.23
CA ASN A 362 13.86 -10.04 -17.47
C ASN A 362 13.24 -11.35 -17.97
N TYR A 363 12.10 -11.30 -18.70
CA TYR A 363 11.31 -12.49 -19.04
C TYR A 363 10.73 -12.42 -20.46
N ASN A 364 10.58 -13.60 -21.06
CA ASN A 364 9.73 -13.84 -22.22
C ASN A 364 8.45 -14.55 -21.77
N TYR A 365 7.29 -13.99 -22.14
CA TYR A 365 5.97 -14.56 -21.81
C TYR A 365 5.33 -15.19 -23.01
N SER A 366 4.74 -16.37 -22.82
CA SER A 366 3.98 -17.08 -23.84
C SER A 366 2.84 -17.88 -23.22
N THR A 367 1.82 -18.19 -24.03
CA THR A 367 0.72 -19.05 -23.63
C THR A 367 0.51 -20.13 -24.67
N ARG A 368 0.07 -21.32 -24.24
CA ARG A 368 -0.33 -22.44 -25.07
C ARG A 368 -1.62 -23.01 -24.50
N ALA A 369 -2.65 -23.13 -25.33
CA ALA A 369 -3.92 -23.75 -24.95
C ALA A 369 -4.09 -25.11 -25.64
N THR A 370 -4.78 -25.98 -24.94
CA THR A 370 -5.35 -27.26 -25.41
C THR A 370 -6.87 -27.19 -25.28
N GLU A 371 -7.58 -28.25 -25.58
CA GLU A 371 -9.03 -28.32 -25.37
C GLU A 371 -9.42 -28.18 -23.91
N SER A 372 -8.62 -28.75 -22.98
CA SER A 372 -8.92 -28.82 -21.54
C SER A 372 -8.01 -27.98 -20.65
N ALA A 373 -7.00 -27.30 -21.18
CA ALA A 373 -6.06 -26.53 -20.36
C ALA A 373 -5.38 -25.39 -21.12
N ALA A 374 -4.95 -24.37 -20.37
CA ALA A 374 -3.98 -23.37 -20.83
C ALA A 374 -2.73 -23.38 -19.97
N PHE A 375 -1.57 -23.29 -20.60
CA PHE A 375 -0.26 -23.23 -19.95
C PHE A 375 0.38 -21.87 -20.24
N ASN A 376 0.78 -21.16 -19.21
CA ASN A 376 1.33 -19.82 -19.29
C ASN A 376 2.78 -19.82 -18.79
N TYR A 377 3.72 -19.32 -19.59
CA TYR A 377 5.15 -19.41 -19.29
C TYR A 377 5.75 -18.03 -19.12
N GLY A 378 6.59 -17.87 -18.10
CA GLY A 378 7.52 -16.76 -17.90
C GLY A 378 8.94 -17.31 -17.88
N ILE A 379 9.58 -17.34 -19.06
CA ILE A 379 10.94 -17.88 -19.21
C ILE A 379 11.93 -16.78 -18.96
N SER A 380 12.85 -16.98 -18.01
CA SER A 380 13.89 -16.02 -17.68
C SER A 380 14.81 -15.76 -18.88
N ARG A 381 15.22 -14.51 -19.06
CA ARG A 381 16.26 -14.09 -20.01
C ARG A 381 17.65 -14.02 -19.37
N GLU A 382 17.70 -14.22 -18.05
CA GLU A 382 18.91 -14.15 -17.21
C GLU A 382 19.22 -15.51 -16.56
N ASN A 383 20.51 -15.82 -16.38
CA ASN A 383 20.93 -17.10 -15.80
C ASN A 383 20.72 -17.19 -14.29
N ASN A 384 20.57 -16.05 -13.61
CA ASN A 384 20.42 -15.92 -12.16
C ASN A 384 18.96 -15.77 -11.71
N LEU A 385 18.00 -15.78 -12.64
CA LEU A 385 16.57 -15.73 -12.35
C LEU A 385 15.91 -17.07 -12.65
N LYS A 386 14.87 -17.40 -11.88
CA LYS A 386 14.07 -18.61 -12.10
C LYS A 386 12.99 -18.36 -13.14
N SER A 387 12.67 -19.43 -13.89
CA SER A 387 11.54 -19.45 -14.82
C SER A 387 10.27 -19.96 -14.13
N TYR A 388 9.11 -19.59 -14.67
CA TYR A 388 7.80 -19.88 -14.08
C TYR A 388 6.87 -20.49 -15.12
N VAL A 389 5.95 -21.37 -14.67
CA VAL A 389 4.85 -21.90 -15.47
C VAL A 389 3.58 -21.86 -14.64
N GLY A 390 2.52 -21.34 -15.23
CA GLY A 390 1.16 -21.42 -14.70
C GLY A 390 0.30 -22.30 -15.59
N ALA A 391 -0.75 -22.87 -15.04
CA ALA A 391 -1.75 -23.55 -15.83
C ALA A 391 -3.16 -23.29 -15.30
N ALA A 392 -4.14 -23.24 -16.21
CA ALA A 392 -5.56 -23.26 -15.90
C ALA A 392 -6.19 -24.45 -16.63
N PHE A 393 -6.98 -25.25 -15.90
CA PHE A 393 -7.66 -26.45 -16.40
C PHE A 393 -9.16 -26.27 -16.30
N ASP A 394 -9.92 -26.90 -17.21
CA ASP A 394 -11.37 -27.01 -17.15
C ASP A 394 -11.80 -28.08 -16.12
N GLY A 395 -12.87 -27.81 -15.39
CA GLY A 395 -13.57 -28.74 -14.53
C GLY A 395 -12.95 -29.03 -13.15
N PRO A 396 -13.73 -29.65 -12.23
CA PRO A 396 -13.27 -30.17 -10.96
C PRO A 396 -12.53 -31.50 -11.19
N LEU A 397 -11.27 -31.62 -10.74
CA LEU A 397 -10.45 -32.82 -10.90
C LEU A 397 -10.90 -34.04 -10.07
N ASN A 398 -11.79 -33.83 -9.10
CA ASN A 398 -12.27 -34.92 -8.21
C ASN A 398 -13.74 -35.19 -8.51
N GLY A 399 -14.08 -35.97 -9.50
CA GLY A 399 -15.32 -36.77 -9.73
C GLY A 399 -16.63 -36.43 -8.97
N LEU A 400 -16.71 -35.31 -8.28
CA LEU A 400 -17.91 -34.80 -7.62
C LEU A 400 -18.73 -34.04 -8.65
N ASN A 401 -19.81 -34.68 -9.12
CA ASN A 401 -20.90 -34.06 -9.86
C ASN A 401 -21.55 -32.96 -8.99
N THR A 402 -20.94 -31.80 -8.92
CA THR A 402 -21.63 -30.58 -8.51
C THR A 402 -21.83 -29.77 -9.79
N GLU A 403 -23.06 -29.40 -10.08
CA GLU A 403 -23.38 -28.35 -11.06
C GLU A 403 -22.70 -27.05 -10.60
N SER A 404 -21.42 -26.91 -10.91
CA SER A 404 -20.63 -25.75 -10.54
C SER A 404 -20.89 -24.64 -11.56
N THR A 405 -21.65 -23.67 -11.16
CA THR A 405 -21.84 -22.41 -11.88
C THR A 405 -20.85 -21.38 -11.34
N GLY A 406 -19.97 -20.85 -12.18
CA GLY A 406 -19.04 -19.80 -11.81
C GLY A 406 -17.54 -20.19 -11.84
N TRP A 407 -16.71 -19.51 -11.04
CA TRP A 407 -15.25 -19.69 -10.98
C TRP A 407 -14.78 -21.11 -10.60
N ASP A 408 -15.68 -21.92 -10.01
CA ASP A 408 -15.43 -23.33 -9.67
C ASP A 408 -15.36 -24.23 -10.91
N ALA A 409 -15.71 -23.73 -12.10
CA ALA A 409 -15.61 -24.45 -13.37
C ALA A 409 -14.17 -24.62 -13.88
N THR A 410 -13.20 -23.90 -13.29
CA THR A 410 -11.79 -23.98 -13.68
C THR A 410 -10.87 -23.90 -12.45
N ILE A 411 -9.77 -24.64 -12.50
CA ILE A 411 -8.72 -24.62 -11.46
C ILE A 411 -7.41 -24.14 -12.05
N ALA A 412 -6.56 -23.50 -11.24
CA ALA A 412 -5.27 -23.01 -11.68
C ALA A 412 -4.14 -23.29 -10.68
N ILE A 413 -2.92 -23.42 -11.20
CA ILE A 413 -1.69 -23.64 -10.44
C ILE A 413 -0.59 -22.72 -10.96
N LEU A 414 0.35 -22.36 -10.07
CA LEU A 414 1.58 -21.63 -10.38
C LEU A 414 2.79 -22.38 -9.84
N CYS A 415 3.74 -22.69 -10.72
CA CYS A 415 4.95 -23.43 -10.42
C CYS A 415 6.20 -22.60 -10.73
N GLU A 416 7.19 -22.71 -9.85
CA GLU A 416 8.51 -22.07 -9.98
C GLU A 416 9.56 -23.15 -10.28
N ALA A 417 10.46 -22.91 -11.22
CA ALA A 417 11.62 -23.79 -11.43
C ALA A 417 12.50 -23.90 -10.18
N ASN A 418 12.97 -25.10 -9.85
CA ASN A 418 13.79 -25.32 -8.67
C ASN A 418 15.13 -24.55 -8.75
N SER A 419 15.69 -24.45 -9.94
CA SER A 419 16.98 -23.76 -10.20
C SER A 419 16.80 -22.55 -11.11
N PRO A 420 17.59 -21.50 -10.95
CA PRO A 420 17.67 -20.39 -11.91
C PRO A 420 18.11 -20.89 -13.29
N GLY A 421 17.68 -20.18 -14.34
CA GLY A 421 18.10 -20.48 -15.72
C GLY A 421 17.06 -20.06 -16.74
N LYS A 422 17.46 -20.13 -18.01
CA LYS A 422 16.66 -19.74 -19.19
C LYS A 422 15.84 -20.90 -19.76
N THR A 423 15.74 -21.99 -19.03
CA THR A 423 15.03 -23.20 -19.48
C THR A 423 13.53 -23.07 -19.20
N ARG A 424 12.73 -23.50 -20.17
CA ARG A 424 11.28 -23.59 -20.01
C ARG A 424 10.97 -24.66 -18.94
N PRO A 425 10.21 -24.35 -17.90
CA PRO A 425 9.74 -25.33 -16.93
C PRO A 425 8.80 -26.36 -17.56
N ALA A 426 8.79 -27.56 -17.01
CA ALA A 426 7.82 -28.59 -17.40
C ALA A 426 6.40 -28.17 -17.03
N ASP A 427 5.44 -28.59 -17.86
CA ASP A 427 4.03 -28.26 -17.67
C ASP A 427 3.48 -28.93 -16.40
N PRO A 428 2.64 -28.22 -15.60
CA PRO A 428 1.91 -28.84 -14.51
C PRO A 428 1.08 -30.05 -14.98
N ILE A 429 0.95 -31.05 -14.12
CA ILE A 429 0.29 -32.32 -14.42
C ILE A 429 -0.86 -32.60 -13.44
N VAL A 430 -1.82 -33.37 -13.87
CA VAL A 430 -2.83 -33.95 -12.99
C VAL A 430 -2.35 -35.30 -12.51
N GLN A 431 -2.17 -35.48 -11.20
CA GLN A 431 -1.74 -36.73 -10.57
C GLN A 431 -2.72 -37.09 -9.44
N ASN A 432 -3.27 -38.28 -9.48
CA ASN A 432 -4.27 -38.78 -8.50
C ASN A 432 -5.49 -37.85 -8.33
N GLY A 433 -5.91 -37.16 -9.40
CA GLY A 433 -7.04 -36.22 -9.36
C GLY A 433 -6.70 -34.84 -8.77
N GLU A 434 -5.43 -34.58 -8.46
CA GLU A 434 -4.95 -33.26 -8.00
C GLU A 434 -4.03 -32.60 -9.02
N LEU A 435 -4.13 -31.29 -9.13
CA LEU A 435 -3.26 -30.47 -9.98
C LEU A 435 -1.94 -30.22 -9.25
N THR A 436 -0.82 -30.69 -9.81
CA THR A 436 0.51 -30.64 -9.21
C THR A 436 1.56 -30.07 -10.14
N CYS A 437 2.62 -29.52 -9.59
CA CYS A 437 3.79 -29.09 -10.33
C CYS A 437 4.62 -30.30 -10.80
N ALA A 438 5.05 -30.28 -12.05
CA ALA A 438 5.89 -31.35 -12.61
C ALA A 438 7.29 -31.42 -11.94
N PRO A 439 8.00 -32.57 -12.04
CA PRO A 439 9.36 -32.70 -11.55
C PRO A 439 10.27 -31.56 -12.07
N GLY A 440 11.14 -31.06 -11.20
CA GLY A 440 12.01 -29.89 -11.49
C GLY A 440 11.37 -28.53 -11.21
N THR A 441 10.11 -28.52 -10.76
CA THR A 441 9.39 -27.31 -10.33
C THR A 441 8.77 -27.53 -8.96
N LYS A 442 8.44 -26.43 -8.27
CA LYS A 442 7.71 -26.45 -7.00
C LYS A 442 6.51 -25.52 -7.07
N GLN A 443 5.44 -25.92 -6.42
CA GLN A 443 4.25 -25.09 -6.30
C GLN A 443 4.54 -23.87 -5.42
N LEU A 444 4.09 -22.73 -5.89
CA LEU A 444 4.02 -21.53 -5.07
C LEU A 444 2.67 -21.55 -4.35
N SER A 445 2.69 -21.38 -3.03
CA SER A 445 1.47 -21.21 -2.23
C SER A 445 0.62 -20.07 -2.80
N ARG A 446 -0.69 -20.31 -2.88
CA ARG A 446 -1.69 -19.32 -3.30
C ARG A 446 -1.68 -18.08 -2.43
#